data_f616160830f0d91e3233bf3b460ec9b5
#
_entry.id   f616160830f0d91e3233bf3b460ec9b5
#
_cell.length_a   1.000
_cell.length_b   1.000
_cell.length_c   1.000
_cell.angle_alpha   90.00
_cell.angle_beta   90.00
_cell.angle_gamma   90.00
#
_symmetry.space_group_name_H-M   'P 1'
#
loop_
_entity.id
_entity.type
_entity.pdbx_description
1 polymer ?
#
loop_
_entity_poly.entity_id
_entity_poly.type
_entity_poly.pdbx_seq_one_letter_code
_entity_poly.pdbx_strand_id
1 'polypeptide(L)'
;DLLLKAFSRLKFENKYLTIVGDGPKKHYLKNLIIELGIEKCVEFTGKLSREEMLPKLSYSNVFVLPSNSETFGVVYIEAMALGLPVIATKCGGPEDFVDSSNGLLIERNSEERLVDAMEYMYKHYNEYKRESISGSVINRYSPSKIARQIELLYMECLGK
;
A
#
# COMPACT_ATOMS: atom_id res chain seq x y z
N ASP A 1 -3.48 -0.89 -14.40
CA ASP A 1 -4.72 -1.43 -14.96
C ASP A 1 -5.36 -2.49 -14.04
N LEU A 2 -4.60 -3.45 -13.52
CA LEU A 2 -5.12 -4.52 -12.64
C LEU A 2 -5.98 -3.96 -11.49
N LEU A 3 -5.47 -2.94 -10.77
CA LEU A 3 -6.18 -2.32 -9.66
C LEU A 3 -7.51 -1.69 -10.10
N LEU A 4 -7.55 -0.99 -11.21
CA LEU A 4 -8.79 -0.36 -11.72
C LEU A 4 -9.83 -1.41 -12.10
N LYS A 5 -9.42 -2.49 -12.78
CA LYS A 5 -10.31 -3.60 -13.12
C LYS A 5 -10.87 -4.27 -11.87
N ALA A 6 -10.01 -4.61 -10.92
CA ALA A 6 -10.46 -5.21 -9.66
C ALA A 6 -11.39 -4.25 -8.89
N PHE A 7 -11.05 -2.96 -8.78
CA PHE A 7 -11.87 -1.97 -8.09
C PHE A 7 -13.25 -1.78 -8.75
N SER A 8 -13.35 -1.85 -10.07
CA SER A 8 -14.63 -1.73 -10.78
C SER A 8 -15.61 -2.86 -10.43
N ARG A 9 -15.10 -4.06 -10.10
CA ARG A 9 -15.90 -5.24 -9.76
C ARG A 9 -16.48 -5.23 -8.34
N LEU A 10 -15.95 -4.38 -7.46
CA LEU A 10 -16.45 -4.27 -6.09
C LEU A 10 -17.88 -3.73 -6.08
N LYS A 11 -18.77 -4.39 -5.36
CA LYS A 11 -20.22 -4.09 -5.36
C LYS A 11 -20.72 -3.30 -4.15
N PHE A 12 -19.81 -2.92 -3.23
CA PHE A 12 -20.21 -2.10 -2.09
C PHE A 12 -20.30 -0.62 -2.44
N GLU A 13 -21.22 0.07 -1.79
CA GLU A 13 -21.42 1.51 -1.90
C GLU A 13 -20.32 2.28 -1.17
N ASN A 14 -20.19 3.58 -1.49
CA ASN A 14 -19.23 4.49 -0.85
C ASN A 14 -17.76 4.08 -0.98
N LYS A 15 -17.40 3.37 -2.05
CA LYS A 15 -16.01 3.10 -2.39
C LYS A 15 -15.38 4.30 -3.11
N TYR A 16 -14.14 4.61 -2.77
CA TYR A 16 -13.37 5.67 -3.42
C TYR A 16 -11.91 5.25 -3.56
N LEU A 17 -11.34 5.49 -4.72
CA LEU A 17 -9.96 5.15 -5.04
C LEU A 17 -9.18 6.41 -5.43
N THR A 18 -8.13 6.72 -4.67
CA THR A 18 -7.17 7.76 -5.05
C THR A 18 -5.92 7.13 -5.63
N ILE A 19 -5.62 7.43 -6.89
CA ILE A 19 -4.40 7.00 -7.56
C ILE A 19 -3.41 8.16 -7.56
N VAL A 20 -2.28 7.95 -6.88
CA VAL A 20 -1.19 8.91 -6.80
C VAL A 20 -0.05 8.45 -7.70
N GLY A 21 0.41 9.33 -8.55
CA GLY A 21 1.53 9.08 -9.44
C GLY A 21 1.35 9.64 -10.84
N ASP A 22 2.40 9.62 -11.61
CA ASP A 22 2.41 10.02 -13.03
C ASP A 22 3.28 9.04 -13.82
N GLY A 23 3.04 8.93 -15.11
CA GLY A 23 3.81 8.05 -15.97
C GLY A 23 3.21 7.90 -17.37
N PRO A 24 3.89 7.16 -18.24
CA PRO A 24 3.50 7.03 -19.66
C PRO A 24 2.11 6.40 -19.86
N LYS A 25 1.63 5.62 -18.89
CA LYS A 25 0.29 5.00 -18.96
C LYS A 25 -0.86 5.90 -18.50
N LYS A 26 -0.60 7.15 -18.10
CA LYS A 26 -1.63 8.06 -17.56
C LYS A 26 -2.87 8.20 -18.43
N HIS A 27 -2.69 8.45 -19.73
CA HIS A 27 -3.81 8.57 -20.67
C HIS A 27 -4.59 7.26 -20.81
N TYR A 28 -3.88 6.14 -20.92
CA TYR A 28 -4.50 4.82 -20.96
C TYR A 28 -5.34 4.55 -19.70
N LEU A 29 -4.81 4.83 -18.51
CA LEU A 29 -5.52 4.60 -17.25
C LEU A 29 -6.75 5.50 -17.10
N LYS A 30 -6.68 6.77 -17.56
CA LYS A 30 -7.84 7.66 -17.57
C LYS A 30 -8.94 7.16 -18.50
N ASN A 31 -8.59 6.66 -19.69
CA ASN A 31 -9.57 6.05 -20.59
C ASN A 31 -10.18 4.79 -19.98
N LEU A 32 -9.37 3.96 -19.37
CA LEU A 32 -9.85 2.75 -18.69
C LEU A 32 -10.83 3.06 -17.55
N ILE A 33 -10.63 4.15 -16.80
CA ILE A 33 -11.57 4.60 -15.76
C ILE A 33 -12.96 4.88 -16.38
N ILE A 34 -12.99 5.54 -17.55
CA ILE A 34 -14.23 5.84 -18.29
C ILE A 34 -14.87 4.55 -18.80
N GLU A 35 -14.08 3.68 -19.45
CA GLU A 35 -14.56 2.38 -19.98
C GLU A 35 -15.18 1.50 -18.89
N LEU A 36 -14.62 1.55 -17.67
CA LEU A 36 -15.12 0.80 -16.51
C LEU A 36 -16.30 1.49 -15.79
N GLY A 37 -16.66 2.70 -16.16
CA GLY A 37 -17.77 3.47 -15.56
C GLY A 37 -17.53 3.84 -14.09
N ILE A 38 -16.27 4.09 -13.71
CA ILE A 38 -15.87 4.37 -12.32
C ILE A 38 -15.36 5.81 -12.09
N GLU A 39 -15.61 6.74 -13.00
CA GLU A 39 -15.10 8.11 -12.95
C GLU A 39 -15.53 8.87 -11.70
N LYS A 40 -16.72 8.55 -11.17
CA LYS A 40 -17.28 9.23 -10.01
C LYS A 40 -16.64 8.79 -8.69
N CYS A 41 -15.93 7.66 -8.69
CA CYS A 41 -15.33 7.07 -7.50
C CYS A 41 -13.81 6.85 -7.60
N VAL A 42 -13.17 7.42 -8.65
CA VAL A 42 -11.72 7.36 -8.83
C VAL A 42 -11.15 8.76 -9.03
N GLU A 43 -10.22 9.15 -8.16
CA GLU A 43 -9.41 10.34 -8.33
C GLU A 43 -8.02 9.97 -8.86
N PHE A 44 -7.57 10.62 -9.93
CA PHE A 44 -6.21 10.50 -10.44
C PHE A 44 -5.46 11.81 -10.20
N THR A 45 -4.65 11.86 -9.13
CA THR A 45 -4.03 13.12 -8.67
C THR A 45 -2.84 13.55 -9.52
N GLY A 46 -2.18 12.62 -10.22
CA GLY A 46 -0.84 12.85 -10.76
C GLY A 46 0.23 12.72 -9.67
N LYS A 47 1.42 13.28 -9.94
CA LYS A 47 2.52 13.28 -8.97
C LYS A 47 2.21 14.27 -7.84
N LEU A 48 2.31 13.84 -6.61
CA LEU A 48 2.18 14.64 -5.40
C LEU A 48 3.53 14.80 -4.70
N SER A 49 3.73 15.91 -4.01
CA SER A 49 4.79 16.05 -3.00
C SER A 49 4.46 15.18 -1.78
N ARG A 50 5.44 15.02 -0.89
CA ARG A 50 5.24 14.28 0.36
C ARG A 50 4.19 14.95 1.25
N GLU A 51 4.21 16.28 1.33
CA GLU A 51 3.27 17.07 2.11
C GLU A 51 1.82 16.93 1.59
N GLU A 52 1.64 16.81 0.27
CA GLU A 52 0.33 16.59 -0.36
C GLU A 52 -0.14 15.15 -0.23
N MET A 53 0.76 14.17 -0.22
CA MET A 53 0.44 12.76 -0.10
C MET A 53 0.01 12.36 1.31
N LEU A 54 0.65 12.91 2.35
CA LEU A 54 0.38 12.55 3.74
C LEU A 54 -1.11 12.71 4.14
N PRO A 55 -1.80 13.83 3.83
CA PRO A 55 -3.23 13.94 4.11
C PRO A 55 -4.06 12.88 3.38
N LYS A 56 -3.76 12.60 2.10
CA LYS A 56 -4.47 11.58 1.32
C LYS A 56 -4.37 10.20 1.99
N LEU A 57 -3.17 9.81 2.40
CA LEU A 57 -2.96 8.57 3.14
C LEU A 57 -3.68 8.59 4.50
N SER A 58 -3.59 9.67 5.27
CA SER A 58 -4.20 9.76 6.61
C SER A 58 -5.72 9.58 6.59
N TYR A 59 -6.39 10.06 5.54
CA TYR A 59 -7.84 9.91 5.36
C TYR A 59 -8.24 8.60 4.67
N SER A 60 -7.28 7.79 4.24
CA SER A 60 -7.56 6.49 3.64
C SER A 60 -7.84 5.41 4.70
N ASN A 61 -8.54 4.37 4.29
CA ASN A 61 -8.78 3.19 5.12
C ASN A 61 -7.74 2.08 4.87
N VAL A 62 -7.30 1.95 3.63
CA VAL A 62 -6.42 0.87 3.17
C VAL A 62 -5.47 1.42 2.10
N PHE A 63 -4.22 1.01 2.14
CA PHE A 63 -3.26 1.23 1.06
C PHE A 63 -3.16 -0.02 0.18
N VAL A 64 -3.30 0.15 -1.13
CA VAL A 64 -3.29 -0.96 -2.10
C VAL A 64 -2.27 -0.70 -3.19
N LEU A 65 -1.31 -1.62 -3.36
CA LEU A 65 -0.33 -1.54 -4.44
C LEU A 65 0.00 -2.95 -4.96
N PRO A 66 -0.64 -3.39 -6.07
CA PRO A 66 -0.38 -4.72 -6.64
C PRO A 66 0.84 -4.69 -7.57
N SER A 67 2.02 -4.51 -7.01
CA SER A 67 3.29 -4.47 -7.74
C SER A 67 3.68 -5.84 -8.29
N ASN A 68 4.39 -5.85 -9.41
CA ASN A 68 4.97 -7.06 -9.97
C ASN A 68 6.34 -7.38 -9.38
N SER A 69 7.06 -6.38 -8.89
CA SER A 69 8.37 -6.52 -8.26
C SER A 69 8.62 -5.31 -7.35
N GLU A 70 9.06 -5.59 -6.15
CA GLU A 70 9.49 -4.57 -5.18
C GLU A 70 10.79 -5.04 -4.52
N THR A 71 11.79 -4.18 -4.51
CA THR A 71 13.04 -4.47 -3.78
C THR A 71 12.80 -4.44 -2.28
N PHE A 72 12.08 -3.44 -1.79
CA PHE A 72 11.69 -3.29 -0.39
C PHE A 72 10.25 -2.83 -0.24
N GLY A 73 9.83 -1.78 -0.98
CA GLY A 73 8.48 -1.25 -0.92
C GLY A 73 8.30 -0.16 0.15
N VAL A 74 9.15 0.87 0.13
CA VAL A 74 9.13 1.99 1.09
C VAL A 74 7.74 2.61 1.23
N VAL A 75 6.97 2.69 0.16
CA VAL A 75 5.62 3.29 0.18
C VAL A 75 4.62 2.52 1.06
N TYR A 76 4.78 1.20 1.20
CA TYR A 76 3.99 0.42 2.16
C TYR A 76 4.37 0.79 3.59
N ILE A 77 5.69 0.91 3.87
CA ILE A 77 6.18 1.31 5.19
C ILE A 77 5.68 2.72 5.56
N GLU A 78 5.62 3.65 4.60
CA GLU A 78 5.07 4.99 4.80
C GLU A 78 3.56 4.94 5.11
N ALA A 79 2.80 4.14 4.39
CA ALA A 79 1.36 3.95 4.67
C ALA A 79 1.13 3.30 6.05
N MET A 80 1.89 2.25 6.36
CA MET A 80 1.81 1.55 7.66
C MET A 80 2.26 2.44 8.81
N ALA A 81 3.23 3.34 8.63
CA ALA A 81 3.63 4.32 9.65
C ALA A 81 2.49 5.28 10.02
N LEU A 82 1.54 5.51 9.10
CA LEU A 82 0.29 6.24 9.35
C LEU A 82 -0.83 5.33 9.89
N GLY A 83 -0.53 4.07 10.15
CA GLY A 83 -1.47 3.08 10.68
C GLY A 83 -2.42 2.48 9.65
N LEU A 84 -2.12 2.59 8.35
CA LEU A 84 -2.95 1.99 7.31
C LEU A 84 -2.63 0.50 7.17
N PRO A 85 -3.63 -0.38 7.18
CA PRO A 85 -3.44 -1.74 6.70
C PRO A 85 -3.18 -1.72 5.19
N VAL A 86 -2.43 -2.71 4.70
CA VAL A 86 -1.98 -2.75 3.31
C VAL A 86 -2.49 -4.00 2.58
N ILE A 87 -2.73 -3.88 1.28
CA ILE A 87 -2.86 -5.02 0.36
C ILE A 87 -1.66 -4.97 -0.57
N ALA A 88 -0.81 -5.97 -0.47
CA ALA A 88 0.42 -6.11 -1.23
C ALA A 88 0.46 -7.44 -1.98
N THR A 89 1.29 -7.52 -3.00
CA THR A 89 1.55 -8.76 -3.73
C THR A 89 2.82 -9.45 -3.22
N LYS A 90 2.87 -10.77 -3.34
CA LYS A 90 4.09 -11.57 -3.12
C LYS A 90 5.06 -11.30 -4.27
N CYS A 91 5.91 -10.29 -4.11
CA CYS A 91 6.78 -9.80 -5.18
C CYS A 91 8.19 -9.38 -4.71
N GLY A 92 8.62 -9.86 -3.55
CA GLY A 92 9.88 -9.54 -2.89
C GLY A 92 9.67 -8.78 -1.58
N GLY A 93 10.15 -7.55 -1.48
CA GLY A 93 10.18 -6.77 -0.24
C GLY A 93 8.95 -6.81 0.68
N PRO A 94 7.70 -6.71 0.18
CA PRO A 94 6.51 -6.78 1.04
C PRO A 94 6.39 -8.06 1.86
N GLU A 95 6.95 -9.16 1.41
CA GLU A 95 6.91 -10.45 2.11
C GLU A 95 7.68 -10.44 3.44
N ASP A 96 8.61 -9.48 3.61
CA ASP A 96 9.41 -9.35 4.83
C ASP A 96 8.69 -8.65 5.98
N PHE A 97 7.59 -7.93 5.71
CA PHE A 97 6.96 -7.08 6.71
C PHE A 97 5.43 -7.05 6.69
N VAL A 98 4.79 -7.59 5.64
CA VAL A 98 3.32 -7.69 5.60
C VAL A 98 2.89 -9.04 6.15
N ASP A 99 2.02 -9.02 7.16
CA ASP A 99 1.40 -10.19 7.76
C ASP A 99 -0.07 -9.93 8.10
N SER A 100 -0.76 -10.92 8.66
CA SER A 100 -2.19 -10.84 8.98
C SER A 100 -2.55 -9.75 10.02
N SER A 101 -1.60 -9.23 10.77
CA SER A 101 -1.83 -8.17 11.76
C SER A 101 -1.84 -6.78 11.15
N ASN A 102 -1.27 -6.60 9.96
CA ASN A 102 -1.06 -5.31 9.32
C ASN A 102 -1.51 -5.25 7.85
N GLY A 103 -1.94 -6.37 7.25
CA GLY A 103 -2.37 -6.35 5.86
C GLY A 103 -2.61 -7.73 5.26
N LEU A 104 -2.66 -7.76 3.94
CA LEU A 104 -2.86 -8.97 3.14
C LEU A 104 -1.78 -9.09 2.07
N LEU A 105 -1.19 -10.28 1.96
CA LEU A 105 -0.31 -10.66 0.85
C LEU A 105 -1.09 -11.54 -0.13
N ILE A 106 -1.14 -11.12 -1.38
CA ILE A 106 -1.84 -11.84 -2.46
C ILE A 106 -0.88 -12.25 -3.58
N GLU A 107 -1.31 -13.19 -4.40
CA GLU A 107 -0.56 -13.59 -5.59
C GLU A 107 -0.53 -12.46 -6.64
N ARG A 108 0.61 -12.34 -7.35
CA ARG A 108 0.79 -11.36 -8.42
C ARG A 108 -0.14 -11.64 -9.60
N ASN A 109 -0.47 -10.58 -10.34
CA ASN A 109 -1.21 -10.65 -11.61
C ASN A 109 -2.57 -11.36 -11.52
N SER A 110 -3.17 -11.42 -10.34
CA SER A 110 -4.47 -12.02 -10.13
C SER A 110 -5.50 -10.96 -9.78
N GLU A 111 -6.38 -10.65 -10.74
CA GLU A 111 -7.49 -9.74 -10.53
C GLU A 111 -8.46 -10.27 -9.48
N GLU A 112 -8.76 -11.58 -9.51
CA GLU A 112 -9.66 -12.21 -8.54
C GLU A 112 -9.13 -12.10 -7.12
N ARG A 113 -7.85 -12.43 -6.89
CA ARG A 113 -7.24 -12.30 -5.56
C ARG A 113 -7.23 -10.85 -5.06
N LEU A 114 -7.09 -9.90 -5.96
CA LEU A 114 -7.14 -8.50 -5.59
C LEU A 114 -8.57 -8.06 -5.24
N VAL A 115 -9.59 -8.54 -5.96
CA VAL A 115 -11.01 -8.33 -5.61
C VAL A 115 -11.31 -8.93 -4.24
N ASP A 116 -10.98 -10.22 -4.04
CA ASP A 116 -11.20 -10.92 -2.76
C ASP A 116 -10.54 -10.18 -1.59
N ALA A 117 -9.30 -9.73 -1.77
CA ALA A 117 -8.56 -8.99 -0.73
C ALA A 117 -9.22 -7.64 -0.41
N MET A 118 -9.67 -6.89 -1.42
CA MET A 118 -10.35 -5.62 -1.20
C MET A 118 -11.73 -5.83 -0.55
N GLU A 119 -12.47 -6.87 -0.93
CA GLU A 119 -13.76 -7.21 -0.29
C GLU A 119 -13.56 -7.67 1.16
N TYR A 120 -12.54 -8.48 1.42
CA TYR A 120 -12.18 -8.87 2.78
C TYR A 120 -11.83 -7.64 3.62
N MET A 121 -10.95 -6.78 3.10
CA MET A 121 -10.51 -5.57 3.79
C MET A 121 -11.67 -4.61 4.07
N TYR A 122 -12.61 -4.44 3.13
CA TYR A 122 -13.82 -3.64 3.35
C TYR A 122 -14.64 -4.11 4.55
N LYS A 123 -14.74 -5.42 4.75
CA LYS A 123 -15.51 -6.01 5.86
C LYS A 123 -14.77 -5.96 7.19
N HIS A 124 -13.43 -6.01 7.15
CA HIS A 124 -12.59 -6.28 8.32
C HIS A 124 -11.61 -5.15 8.67
N TYR A 125 -11.57 -4.01 7.93
CA TYR A 125 -10.55 -2.99 8.17
C TYR A 125 -10.59 -2.40 9.60
N ASN A 126 -11.73 -2.42 10.28
CA ASN A 126 -11.88 -1.98 11.67
C ASN A 126 -11.18 -2.92 12.69
N GLU A 127 -10.85 -4.13 12.29
CA GLU A 127 -10.09 -5.08 13.11
C GLU A 127 -8.60 -4.73 13.14
N TYR A 128 -8.12 -3.99 12.13
CA TYR A 128 -6.75 -3.50 12.05
C TYR A 128 -6.56 -2.27 12.93
N LYS A 129 -5.78 -2.43 14.01
CA LYS A 129 -5.51 -1.35 14.96
C LYS A 129 -4.41 -0.44 14.44
N ARG A 130 -4.75 0.78 14.04
CA ARG A 130 -3.84 1.75 13.42
C ARG A 130 -2.59 2.00 14.29
N GLU A 131 -2.75 2.12 15.60
CA GLU A 131 -1.64 2.33 16.54
C GLU A 131 -0.67 1.13 16.56
N SER A 132 -1.21 -0.10 16.46
CA SER A 132 -0.41 -1.31 16.43
C SER A 132 0.41 -1.40 15.14
N ILE A 133 -0.22 -1.14 13.99
CA ILE A 133 0.45 -1.12 12.68
C ILE A 133 1.56 -0.07 12.67
N SER A 134 1.24 1.18 13.04
CA SER A 134 2.21 2.28 13.10
C SER A 134 3.36 1.97 14.05
N GLY A 135 3.04 1.49 15.26
CA GLY A 135 4.05 1.13 16.27
C GLY A 135 5.02 0.05 15.79
N SER A 136 4.53 -1.00 15.13
CA SER A 136 5.36 -2.07 14.59
C SER A 136 6.40 -1.57 13.59
N VAL A 137 5.96 -0.72 12.67
CA VAL A 137 6.81 -0.14 11.62
C VAL A 137 7.81 0.87 12.19
N ILE A 138 7.38 1.78 13.05
CA ILE A 138 8.26 2.78 13.68
C ILE A 138 9.33 2.09 14.53
N ASN A 139 8.97 1.05 15.28
CA ASN A 139 9.92 0.30 16.09
C ASN A 139 10.96 -0.45 15.26
N ARG A 140 10.65 -0.83 14.03
CA ARG A 140 11.55 -1.59 13.16
C ARG A 140 12.35 -0.69 12.21
N TYR A 141 11.74 0.35 11.66
CA TYR A 141 12.26 1.10 10.53
C TYR A 141 12.48 2.60 10.80
N SER A 142 12.34 3.08 12.03
CA SER A 142 12.69 4.48 12.33
C SER A 142 14.18 4.74 12.11
N PRO A 143 14.56 5.97 11.74
CA PRO A 143 15.95 6.33 11.48
C PRO A 143 16.91 5.94 12.63
N SER A 144 16.48 6.12 13.87
CA SER A 144 17.27 5.75 15.06
C SER A 144 17.49 4.23 15.18
N LYS A 145 16.49 3.43 14.83
CA LYS A 145 16.60 1.96 14.85
C LYS A 145 17.52 1.45 13.75
N ILE A 146 17.36 1.98 12.53
CA ILE A 146 18.23 1.63 11.41
C ILE A 146 19.68 2.06 11.70
N ALA A 147 19.90 3.27 12.18
CA ALA A 147 21.24 3.76 12.55
C ALA A 147 21.89 2.83 13.59
N ARG A 148 21.12 2.41 14.61
CA ARG A 148 21.63 1.48 15.63
C ARG A 148 21.98 0.10 15.06
N GLN A 149 21.18 -0.43 14.16
CA GLN A 149 21.48 -1.72 13.50
C GLN A 149 22.76 -1.62 12.67
N ILE A 150 22.93 -0.55 11.91
CA ILE A 150 24.15 -0.29 11.14
C ILE A 150 25.38 -0.18 12.06
N GLU A 151 25.26 0.56 13.16
CA GLU A 151 26.33 0.70 14.15
C GLU A 151 26.76 -0.68 14.71
N LEU A 152 25.80 -1.53 15.09
CA LEU A 152 26.07 -2.87 15.60
C LEU A 152 26.78 -3.75 14.56
N LEU A 153 26.34 -3.69 13.29
CA LEU A 153 27.01 -4.41 12.20
C LEU A 153 28.47 -3.96 12.03
N TYR A 154 28.73 -2.66 12.09
CA TYR A 154 30.11 -2.15 12.02
C TYR A 154 30.94 -2.61 13.21
N MET A 155 30.40 -2.59 14.43
CA MET A 155 31.11 -3.09 15.62
C MET A 155 31.46 -4.57 15.48
N GLU A 156 30.50 -5.40 15.02
CA GLU A 156 30.72 -6.81 14.77
C GLU A 156 31.81 -7.07 13.75
N CYS A 157 31.79 -6.35 12.61
CA CYS A 157 32.83 -6.44 11.58
C CYS A 157 34.22 -6.00 12.08
N LEU A 158 34.28 -5.08 13.03
CA LEU A 158 35.53 -4.59 13.62
C LEU A 158 36.03 -5.43 14.81
N GLY A 159 35.29 -6.48 15.18
CA GLY A 159 35.65 -7.35 16.32
C GLY A 159 35.57 -6.66 17.69
N LYS A 160 34.66 -5.68 17.83
CA LYS A 160 34.43 -4.89 19.06
C LYS A 160 33.08 -5.20 19.67
#